data_505696f8629fc2c2db5cf92b726a95be
#
_entry.id   505696f8629fc2c2db5cf92b726a95be
#
_cell.length_a   1.000
_cell.length_b   1.000
_cell.length_c   1.000
_cell.angle_alpha   90.00
_cell.angle_beta   90.00
_cell.angle_gamma   90.00
#
_symmetry.space_group_name_H-M   'P 1'
#
loop_
_entity.id
_entity.type
_entity.pdbx_description
1 polymer ?
#
loop_
_entity_poly.entity_id
_entity_poly.type
_entity_poly.pdbx_seq_one_letter_code
_entity_poly.pdbx_strand_id
1 'polypeptide(L)'
;MTWRRAAACGFAAVGLCLILASAAQAQTSRVAFDVVAAVDGVKGSTPRREAGVWFDLFGAVRISDGLDIVARPILSRRPFDGVWQKQIYQLGLRYERPSATPAGIGFGLEAGQMPSPIGIAMLENRSDLNPLVSQHSAYYLPIPRNIAIDLPRVFLIAGTYPLGAQATVSSRVWDARVAIVDSSPIRGRGFFGANKPPRLANLVLGAGVTPRVGLRLGAAFAHGAWAAASEMPDPSRGDRMATMMQVEAEWSFGYTKITGELIRSAFETPRADSLIRGGWIEATQTLAPRLFVAGRFDSQQVDYQRAGFETFMTQHYERVEAIAGFRITPDLTLRGGYMVRKGYVVSHWDDQVIGSVVFQRKFF
;
A
#
# COMPACT_ATOMS: atom_id res chain seq x y z
N MET A 1 26.85 5.61 13.47
CA MET A 1 26.51 6.80 12.65
C MET A 1 25.51 7.62 13.45
N THR A 2 25.85 8.81 13.87
CA THR A 2 25.18 9.55 14.95
C THR A 2 23.88 10.23 14.47
N TRP A 3 22.91 10.33 15.33
CA TRP A 3 21.61 11.01 15.17
C TRP A 3 21.72 12.40 14.50
N ARG A 4 22.83 13.12 14.73
CA ARG A 4 23.10 14.43 14.13
C ARG A 4 23.17 14.40 12.59
N ARG A 5 23.64 13.31 11.96
CA ARG A 5 23.72 13.22 10.49
C ARG A 5 22.37 12.89 9.85
N ALA A 6 21.52 12.12 10.52
CA ALA A 6 20.16 11.82 10.02
C ALA A 6 19.25 13.05 10.10
N ALA A 7 19.36 13.82 11.18
CA ALA A 7 18.64 15.09 11.32
C ALA A 7 19.10 16.14 10.29
N ALA A 8 20.41 16.25 10.05
CA ALA A 8 20.95 17.19 9.06
C ALA A 8 20.49 16.88 7.62
N CYS A 9 20.40 15.62 7.23
CA CYS A 9 19.85 15.22 5.92
C CYS A 9 18.35 15.52 5.80
N GLY A 10 17.58 15.35 6.90
CA GLY A 10 16.15 15.68 6.91
C GLY A 10 15.92 17.19 6.74
N PHE A 11 16.68 18.02 7.44
CA PHE A 11 16.60 19.48 7.33
C PHE A 11 17.07 20.01 5.97
N ALA A 12 18.11 19.42 5.37
CA ALA A 12 18.59 19.81 4.04
C ALA A 12 17.55 19.48 2.95
N ALA A 13 16.85 18.37 3.07
CA ALA A 13 15.81 17.99 2.11
C ALA A 13 14.55 18.85 2.24
N VAL A 14 14.14 19.19 3.46
CA VAL A 14 13.04 20.14 3.71
C VAL A 14 13.44 21.53 3.20
N GLY A 15 14.69 21.96 3.38
CA GLY A 15 15.22 23.21 2.83
C GLY A 15 15.19 23.24 1.30
N LEU A 16 15.56 22.15 0.62
CA LEU A 16 15.52 22.05 -0.84
C LEU A 16 14.08 22.10 -1.37
N CYS A 17 13.12 21.45 -0.69
CA CYS A 17 11.70 21.54 -1.02
C CYS A 17 11.15 22.95 -0.87
N LEU A 18 11.59 23.70 0.15
CA LEU A 18 11.17 25.09 0.39
C LEU A 18 11.74 26.06 -0.68
N ILE A 19 12.96 25.82 -1.16
CA ILE A 19 13.60 26.64 -2.23
C ILE A 19 12.91 26.41 -3.56
N LEU A 20 12.53 25.18 -3.89
CA LEU A 20 11.79 24.87 -5.12
C LEU A 20 10.36 25.45 -5.09
N ALA A 21 9.80 25.65 -3.90
CA ALA A 21 8.46 26.20 -3.72
C ALA A 21 8.31 27.68 -4.09
N SER A 22 9.39 28.45 -4.05
CA SER A 22 9.34 29.90 -4.30
C SER A 22 9.39 30.29 -5.79
N ALA A 23 9.66 29.32 -6.68
CA ALA A 23 9.88 29.60 -8.11
C ALA A 23 8.65 29.41 -9.01
N ALA A 24 7.51 28.97 -8.48
CA ALA A 24 6.37 28.57 -9.29
C ALA A 24 5.13 29.43 -9.00
N GLN A 25 5.02 30.56 -9.68
CA GLN A 25 3.77 31.31 -9.75
C GLN A 25 2.82 30.71 -10.81
N ALA A 26 1.56 30.57 -10.41
CA ALA A 26 0.48 29.93 -11.14
C ALA A 26 0.22 30.60 -12.51
N GLN A 27 0.54 29.91 -13.56
CA GLN A 27 -0.23 29.93 -14.79
C GLN A 27 -1.09 28.66 -14.81
N THR A 28 -2.22 28.65 -15.55
CA THR A 28 -3.05 27.45 -15.81
C THR A 28 -2.18 26.31 -16.32
N SER A 29 -1.48 25.69 -15.40
CA SER A 29 -0.37 24.81 -15.73
C SER A 29 -0.94 23.44 -16.10
N ARG A 30 -0.52 22.98 -17.26
CA ARG A 30 -0.72 21.58 -17.68
C ARG A 30 0.06 20.60 -16.80
N VAL A 31 0.69 21.08 -15.72
CA VAL A 31 1.57 20.31 -14.83
C VAL A 31 1.06 20.44 -13.42
N ALA A 32 0.72 19.32 -12.80
CA ALA A 32 0.46 19.20 -11.37
C ALA A 32 1.65 18.51 -10.70
N PHE A 33 2.02 18.95 -9.50
CA PHE A 33 3.15 18.39 -8.78
C PHE A 33 2.89 18.39 -7.27
N ASP A 34 3.08 17.23 -6.65
CA ASP A 34 2.96 17.02 -5.20
C ASP A 34 4.28 16.55 -4.60
N VAL A 35 4.62 17.06 -3.43
CA VAL A 35 5.77 16.60 -2.63
C VAL A 35 5.29 16.14 -1.28
N VAL A 36 5.67 14.94 -0.89
CA VAL A 36 5.49 14.43 0.46
C VAL A 36 6.84 14.00 1.02
N ALA A 37 7.18 14.49 2.21
CA ALA A 37 8.34 14.04 2.96
C ALA A 37 7.89 13.58 4.35
N ALA A 38 8.39 12.43 4.79
CA ALA A 38 8.09 11.93 6.13
C ALA A 38 9.36 11.42 6.82
N VAL A 39 9.41 11.62 8.14
CA VAL A 39 10.41 11.03 9.02
C VAL A 39 9.67 10.26 10.09
N ASP A 40 9.87 8.96 10.11
CA ASP A 40 9.25 8.04 11.05
C ASP A 40 10.27 7.56 12.08
N GLY A 41 9.87 7.50 13.33
CA GLY A 41 10.68 6.98 14.43
C GLY A 41 9.96 5.83 15.12
N VAL A 42 10.71 4.76 15.43
CA VAL A 42 10.21 3.60 16.14
C VAL A 42 11.16 3.27 17.29
N LYS A 43 10.60 3.07 18.49
CA LYS A 43 11.34 2.59 19.67
C LYS A 43 10.56 1.42 20.27
N GLY A 44 11.10 0.21 20.14
CA GLY A 44 10.54 -1.00 20.73
C GLY A 44 11.19 -1.37 22.06
N SER A 45 10.73 -2.49 22.61
CA SER A 45 11.33 -3.16 23.78
C SER A 45 12.77 -3.62 23.51
N THR A 46 13.12 -3.89 22.26
CA THR A 46 14.50 -4.11 21.84
C THR A 46 15.27 -2.78 21.83
N PRO A 47 16.59 -2.76 22.19
CA PRO A 47 17.35 -1.51 22.33
C PRO A 47 17.59 -0.74 21.02
N ARG A 48 17.08 -1.20 19.89
CA ARG A 48 17.21 -0.54 18.60
C ARG A 48 16.19 0.58 18.43
N ARG A 49 16.71 1.79 18.31
CA ARG A 49 15.94 2.94 17.84
C ARG A 49 16.08 2.99 16.34
N GLU A 50 14.97 3.00 15.64
CA GLU A 50 14.96 2.96 14.18
C GLU A 50 14.26 4.22 13.65
N ALA A 51 14.85 4.82 12.63
CA ALA A 51 14.27 5.96 11.94
C ALA A 51 14.19 5.69 10.44
N GLY A 52 13.02 5.91 9.88
CA GLY A 52 12.75 5.88 8.46
C GLY A 52 12.63 7.27 7.87
N VAL A 53 12.95 7.42 6.60
CA VAL A 53 12.79 8.66 5.86
C VAL A 53 12.15 8.34 4.51
N TRP A 54 11.17 9.14 4.10
CA TRP A 54 10.42 8.98 2.87
C TRP A 54 10.36 10.31 2.12
N PHE A 55 10.64 10.26 0.84
CA PHE A 55 10.39 11.33 -0.11
C PHE A 55 9.58 10.75 -1.25
N ASP A 56 8.38 11.25 -1.43
CA ASP A 56 7.41 10.82 -2.43
C ASP A 56 7.05 12.02 -3.28
N LEU A 57 7.38 11.95 -4.56
CA LEU A 57 7.09 12.99 -5.51
C LEU A 57 6.04 12.46 -6.47
N PHE A 58 4.94 13.16 -6.62
CA PHE A 58 3.93 12.85 -7.63
C PHE A 58 3.86 13.97 -8.64
N GLY A 59 3.95 13.66 -9.92
CA GLY A 59 3.81 14.59 -11.02
C GLY A 59 2.81 14.09 -12.04
N ALA A 60 2.01 15.00 -12.58
CA ALA A 60 1.14 14.74 -13.72
C ALA A 60 1.31 15.86 -14.76
N VAL A 61 1.44 15.48 -16.00
CA VAL A 61 1.51 16.42 -17.15
C VAL A 61 0.34 16.14 -18.07
N ARG A 62 -0.54 17.14 -18.24
CA ARG A 62 -1.68 17.07 -19.15
C ARG A 62 -1.24 17.24 -20.58
N ILE A 63 -1.47 16.22 -21.41
CA ILE A 63 -1.17 16.23 -22.86
C ILE A 63 -2.36 16.79 -23.63
N SER A 64 -3.54 16.31 -23.31
CA SER A 64 -4.82 16.73 -23.90
C SER A 64 -5.96 16.58 -22.89
N ASP A 65 -7.17 16.98 -23.25
CA ASP A 65 -8.31 16.84 -22.39
C ASP A 65 -8.50 15.38 -21.94
N GLY A 66 -8.40 15.17 -20.64
CA GLY A 66 -8.52 13.87 -20.02
C GLY A 66 -7.30 12.95 -20.13
N LEU A 67 -6.23 13.30 -20.86
CA LEU A 67 -5.03 12.48 -21.01
C LEU A 67 -3.84 13.11 -20.28
N ASP A 68 -3.33 12.42 -19.29
CA ASP A 68 -2.18 12.80 -18.48
C ASP A 68 -1.05 11.76 -18.59
N ILE A 69 0.21 12.25 -18.56
CA ILE A 69 1.36 11.42 -18.16
C ILE A 69 1.51 11.57 -16.66
N VAL A 70 1.64 10.45 -15.95
CA VAL A 70 1.83 10.45 -14.51
C VAL A 70 3.16 9.79 -14.13
N ALA A 71 3.84 10.35 -13.12
CA ALA A 71 5.08 9.80 -12.59
C ALA A 71 5.11 9.97 -11.07
N ARG A 72 5.59 8.92 -10.35
CA ARG A 72 5.73 8.93 -8.89
C ARG A 72 7.05 8.27 -8.47
N PRO A 73 8.18 8.98 -8.54
CA PRO A 73 9.44 8.52 -7.97
C PRO A 73 9.42 8.63 -6.45
N ILE A 74 10.03 7.65 -5.79
CA ILE A 74 10.16 7.58 -4.33
C ILE A 74 11.62 7.34 -3.96
N LEU A 75 12.08 8.06 -2.96
CA LEU A 75 13.33 7.82 -2.27
C LEU A 75 13.01 7.53 -0.80
N SER A 76 13.35 6.35 -0.34
CA SER A 76 13.06 5.98 1.05
C SER A 76 14.24 5.29 1.73
N ARG A 77 14.29 5.45 3.04
CA ARG A 77 15.17 4.69 3.93
C ARG A 77 14.32 4.14 5.05
N ARG A 78 14.15 2.83 5.04
CA ARG A 78 13.31 2.16 6.05
C ARG A 78 14.02 2.07 7.39
N PRO A 79 13.25 2.06 8.50
CA PRO A 79 13.83 1.92 9.83
C PRO A 79 14.66 0.66 10.03
N PHE A 80 14.26 -0.46 9.39
CA PHE A 80 14.78 -1.80 9.71
C PHE A 80 16.06 -2.19 8.99
N ASP A 81 16.29 -1.73 7.76
CA ASP A 81 17.45 -2.13 6.95
C ASP A 81 18.49 -1.02 6.78
N GLY A 82 18.11 0.21 7.05
CA GLY A 82 18.99 1.36 6.93
C GLY A 82 19.47 1.66 5.51
N VAL A 83 18.96 0.95 4.51
CA VAL A 83 19.34 1.07 3.10
C VAL A 83 18.47 2.06 2.40
N TRP A 84 19.08 2.92 1.58
CA TRP A 84 18.34 3.81 0.70
C TRP A 84 17.76 3.05 -0.50
N GLN A 85 16.47 3.15 -0.69
CA GLN A 85 15.73 2.58 -1.81
C GLN A 85 15.28 3.70 -2.74
N LYS A 86 15.58 3.56 -4.03
CA LYS A 86 15.13 4.45 -5.09
C LYS A 86 14.19 3.65 -5.97
N GLN A 87 12.94 4.08 -6.10
CA GLN A 87 11.93 3.36 -6.85
C GLN A 87 11.04 4.32 -7.62
N ILE A 88 10.55 3.87 -8.75
CA ILE A 88 9.44 4.52 -9.45
C ILE A 88 8.20 3.71 -9.10
N TYR A 89 7.26 4.32 -8.41
CA TYR A 89 6.01 3.66 -8.03
C TYR A 89 4.98 3.75 -9.15
N GLN A 90 4.93 4.86 -9.84
CA GLN A 90 4.01 5.03 -10.95
C GLN A 90 4.73 5.72 -12.11
N LEU A 91 4.50 5.23 -13.31
CA LEU A 91 4.95 5.85 -14.56
C LEU A 91 4.07 5.32 -15.69
N GLY A 92 3.23 6.18 -16.25
CA GLY A 92 2.30 5.72 -17.27
C GLY A 92 1.43 6.83 -17.84
N LEU A 93 0.50 6.39 -18.66
CA LEU A 93 -0.55 7.22 -19.25
C LEU A 93 -1.83 6.99 -18.48
N ARG A 94 -2.55 8.06 -18.18
CA ARG A 94 -3.87 8.03 -17.58
C ARG A 94 -4.82 8.85 -18.42
N TYR A 95 -5.91 8.22 -18.84
CA TYR A 95 -7.02 8.88 -19.49
C TYR A 95 -8.23 8.84 -18.57
N GLU A 96 -8.81 9.99 -18.29
CA GLU A 96 -10.00 10.12 -17.46
C GLU A 96 -11.04 10.98 -18.18
N ARG A 97 -12.25 10.44 -18.33
CA ARG A 97 -13.41 11.16 -18.80
C ARG A 97 -14.48 11.13 -17.71
N PRO A 98 -14.55 12.18 -16.89
CA PRO A 98 -15.59 12.27 -15.87
C PRO A 98 -16.97 12.33 -16.53
N SER A 99 -17.97 11.88 -15.80
CA SER A 99 -19.35 12.03 -16.27
C SER A 99 -19.72 13.51 -16.46
N ALA A 100 -20.35 13.83 -17.57
CA ALA A 100 -20.85 15.18 -17.83
C ALA A 100 -22.08 15.54 -16.99
N THR A 101 -22.75 14.56 -16.39
CA THR A 101 -23.93 14.74 -15.53
C THR A 101 -23.81 13.95 -14.24
N PRO A 102 -24.48 14.37 -13.15
CA PRO A 102 -24.44 13.64 -11.88
C PRO A 102 -24.95 12.19 -11.96
N ALA A 103 -25.79 11.88 -12.92
CA ALA A 103 -26.34 10.53 -13.17
C ALA A 103 -25.60 9.76 -14.26
N GLY A 104 -24.58 10.38 -14.89
CA GLY A 104 -23.86 9.79 -16.00
C GLY A 104 -22.77 8.83 -15.57
N ILE A 105 -22.10 8.28 -16.56
CA ILE A 105 -21.03 7.31 -16.41
C ILE A 105 -19.69 7.98 -16.72
N GLY A 106 -18.74 7.89 -15.80
CA GLY A 106 -17.34 8.23 -15.98
C GLY A 106 -16.55 7.01 -16.46
N PHE A 107 -15.48 7.25 -17.17
CA PHE A 107 -14.60 6.22 -17.72
C PHE A 107 -13.14 6.60 -17.48
N GLY A 108 -12.32 5.63 -17.08
CA GLY A 108 -10.87 5.78 -16.91
C GLY A 108 -10.10 4.66 -17.57
N LEU A 109 -8.95 4.98 -18.13
CA LEU A 109 -7.95 4.04 -18.61
C LEU A 109 -6.61 4.42 -18.03
N GLU A 110 -5.85 3.45 -17.56
CA GLU A 110 -4.47 3.67 -17.12
C GLU A 110 -3.60 2.55 -17.69
N ALA A 111 -2.42 2.90 -18.20
CA ALA A 111 -1.47 1.94 -18.75
C ALA A 111 -0.05 2.36 -18.38
N GLY A 112 0.77 1.38 -18.01
CA GLY A 112 2.14 1.58 -17.53
C GLY A 112 2.35 0.95 -16.16
N GLN A 113 3.30 1.48 -15.40
CA GLN A 113 3.48 1.11 -14.00
C GLN A 113 2.47 1.91 -13.17
N MET A 114 1.57 1.22 -12.48
CA MET A 114 0.42 1.81 -11.80
C MET A 114 0.25 1.24 -10.40
N PRO A 115 -0.48 1.89 -9.48
CA PRO A 115 -0.87 1.29 -8.21
C PRO A 115 -1.59 -0.03 -8.43
N SER A 116 -1.39 -0.98 -7.51
CA SER A 116 -2.12 -2.24 -7.58
C SER A 116 -3.62 -1.98 -7.71
N PRO A 117 -4.29 -2.60 -8.70
CA PRO A 117 -5.73 -2.44 -8.89
C PRO A 117 -6.57 -3.17 -7.84
N ILE A 118 -5.92 -3.70 -6.80
CA ILE A 118 -6.55 -4.44 -5.72
C ILE A 118 -6.39 -3.67 -4.42
N GLY A 119 -7.51 -3.50 -3.70
CA GLY A 119 -7.54 -2.98 -2.34
C GLY A 119 -7.52 -1.47 -2.20
N ILE A 120 -8.11 -1.00 -1.10
CA ILE A 120 -8.20 0.42 -0.77
C ILE A 120 -6.87 0.92 -0.19
N ALA A 121 -6.19 0.10 0.62
CA ALA A 121 -4.99 0.53 1.34
C ALA A 121 -3.81 0.91 0.43
N MET A 122 -3.81 0.43 -0.82
CA MET A 122 -2.80 0.88 -1.79
C MET A 122 -2.93 2.35 -2.18
N LEU A 123 -4.13 2.89 -2.13
CA LEU A 123 -4.39 4.31 -2.38
C LEU A 123 -3.90 5.18 -1.21
N GLU A 124 -3.86 4.61 -0.01
CA GLU A 124 -3.50 5.27 1.25
C GLU A 124 -2.05 4.98 1.69
N ASN A 125 -1.20 4.44 0.81
CA ASN A 125 0.17 4.10 1.20
C ASN A 125 1.14 5.30 1.26
N ARG A 126 0.71 6.48 0.82
CA ARG A 126 1.47 7.73 1.02
C ARG A 126 1.35 8.18 2.47
N SER A 127 2.43 8.73 3.00
CA SER A 127 2.48 9.16 4.41
C SER A 127 1.50 10.28 4.75
N ASP A 128 1.05 11.08 3.78
CA ASP A 128 0.05 12.14 3.97
C ASP A 128 -1.39 11.61 3.97
N LEU A 129 -1.63 10.47 3.29
CA LEU A 129 -2.95 9.85 3.18
C LEU A 129 -3.17 8.79 4.27
N ASN A 130 -2.12 8.09 4.71
CA ASN A 130 -2.18 7.14 5.81
C ASN A 130 -2.26 7.91 7.15
N PRO A 131 -3.32 7.82 7.93
CA PRO A 131 -3.42 8.52 9.20
C PRO A 131 -2.45 7.96 10.26
N LEU A 132 -2.02 6.70 10.12
CA LEU A 132 -1.13 5.98 11.01
C LEU A 132 0.34 6.08 10.58
N VAL A 133 1.25 5.66 11.43
CA VAL A 133 2.71 5.66 11.15
C VAL A 133 3.09 4.41 10.37
N SER A 134 2.53 3.26 10.72
CA SER A 134 2.88 2.01 10.04
C SER A 134 2.06 1.79 8.77
N GLN A 135 2.62 1.03 7.84
CA GLN A 135 1.90 0.52 6.66
C GLN A 135 0.98 -0.65 7.05
N HIS A 136 -0.06 -0.91 6.26
CA HIS A 136 -0.97 -2.05 6.45
C HIS A 136 -0.21 -3.38 6.35
N SER A 137 -0.35 -4.24 7.36
CA SER A 137 0.38 -5.52 7.40
C SER A 137 -0.04 -6.46 6.27
N ALA A 138 -1.30 -6.41 5.87
CA ALA A 138 -1.83 -7.21 4.75
C ALA A 138 -1.02 -7.06 3.46
N TYR A 139 -0.44 -5.87 3.21
CA TYR A 139 0.29 -5.52 1.99
C TYR A 139 1.81 -5.56 2.13
N TYR A 140 2.33 -5.38 3.34
CA TYR A 140 3.75 -5.14 3.54
C TYR A 140 4.44 -6.17 4.43
N LEU A 141 3.67 -7.04 5.12
CA LEU A 141 4.23 -8.11 5.93
C LEU A 141 4.33 -9.39 5.08
N PRO A 142 5.55 -9.82 4.71
CA PRO A 142 5.71 -11.09 4.01
C PRO A 142 5.48 -12.25 4.97
N ILE A 143 4.98 -13.36 4.44
CA ILE A 143 4.97 -14.63 5.16
C ILE A 143 6.39 -15.04 5.51
N PRO A 144 6.66 -15.46 6.75
CA PRO A 144 7.98 -15.87 7.18
C PRO A 144 8.57 -17.00 6.32
N ARG A 145 9.86 -16.95 6.04
CA ARG A 145 10.56 -17.94 5.23
C ARG A 145 10.56 -19.35 5.82
N ASN A 146 10.48 -19.49 7.15
CA ASN A 146 10.36 -20.81 7.79
C ASN A 146 9.06 -21.54 7.44
N ILE A 147 8.06 -20.81 6.96
CA ILE A 147 6.81 -21.36 6.41
C ILE A 147 6.99 -21.71 4.92
N ALA A 148 7.81 -20.93 4.22
CA ALA A 148 7.99 -20.99 2.77
C ALA A 148 9.50 -21.06 2.42
N ILE A 149 10.23 -22.07 2.97
CA ILE A 149 11.70 -22.16 2.93
C ILE A 149 12.25 -22.08 1.51
N ASP A 150 11.56 -22.70 0.55
CA ASP A 150 11.99 -22.79 -0.84
C ASP A 150 11.14 -21.91 -1.78
N LEU A 151 10.34 -21.00 -1.25
CA LEU A 151 9.41 -20.21 -2.03
C LEU A 151 9.82 -18.73 -2.07
N PRO A 152 9.51 -18.02 -3.16
CA PRO A 152 9.59 -16.55 -3.20
C PRO A 152 8.75 -15.92 -2.08
N ARG A 153 9.07 -14.67 -1.71
CA ARG A 153 8.29 -13.95 -0.70
C ARG A 153 6.86 -13.73 -1.20
N VAL A 154 5.91 -14.17 -0.41
CA VAL A 154 4.48 -13.99 -0.62
C VAL A 154 3.86 -13.16 0.50
N PHE A 155 2.74 -12.52 0.19
CA PHE A 155 2.00 -11.62 1.08
C PHE A 155 0.53 -12.05 1.08
N LEU A 156 -0.25 -11.56 2.00
CA LEU A 156 -1.71 -11.74 1.99
C LEU A 156 -2.28 -11.12 0.69
N ILE A 157 -1.82 -9.92 0.37
CA ILE A 157 -2.06 -9.22 -0.88
C ILE A 157 -0.79 -8.47 -1.29
N ALA A 158 -0.43 -8.51 -2.54
CA ALA A 158 0.77 -7.83 -3.01
C ALA A 158 0.55 -6.32 -3.13
N GLY A 159 1.06 -5.59 -2.16
CA GLY A 159 1.12 -4.12 -2.16
C GLY A 159 2.18 -3.59 -3.10
N THR A 160 1.93 -3.59 -4.41
CA THR A 160 2.93 -3.26 -5.41
C THR A 160 2.42 -2.33 -6.49
N TYR A 161 3.33 -1.94 -7.34
CA TYR A 161 3.09 -1.11 -8.52
C TYR A 161 3.38 -1.96 -9.76
N PRO A 162 2.40 -2.76 -10.21
CA PRO A 162 2.55 -3.60 -11.38
C PRO A 162 2.66 -2.79 -12.67
N LEU A 163 3.29 -3.40 -13.67
CA LEU A 163 3.17 -2.97 -15.05
C LEU A 163 1.94 -3.64 -15.67
N GLY A 164 1.09 -2.85 -16.31
CA GLY A 164 -0.12 -3.39 -16.94
C GLY A 164 -1.02 -2.31 -17.50
N ALA A 165 -2.28 -2.66 -17.63
CA ALA A 165 -3.34 -1.76 -18.03
C ALA A 165 -4.61 -2.06 -17.22
N GLN A 166 -5.35 -1.00 -16.91
CA GLN A 166 -6.67 -1.09 -16.27
C GLN A 166 -7.69 -0.19 -16.96
N ALA A 167 -8.93 -0.64 -16.94
CA ALA A 167 -10.08 0.15 -17.29
C ALA A 167 -11.01 0.27 -16.08
N THR A 168 -11.55 1.45 -15.87
CA THR A 168 -12.50 1.74 -14.80
C THR A 168 -13.73 2.38 -15.39
N VAL A 169 -14.88 2.02 -14.85
CA VAL A 169 -16.16 2.65 -15.15
C VAL A 169 -16.80 3.02 -13.83
N SER A 170 -17.30 4.22 -13.69
CA SER A 170 -17.89 4.68 -12.44
C SER A 170 -19.14 5.51 -12.67
N SER A 171 -20.07 5.42 -11.74
CA SER A 171 -21.21 6.28 -11.61
C SER A 171 -21.29 6.85 -10.20
N ARG A 172 -22.32 7.59 -9.88
CA ARG A 172 -22.54 8.10 -8.52
C ARG A 172 -22.74 7.00 -7.48
N VAL A 173 -23.25 5.83 -7.87
CA VAL A 173 -23.69 4.78 -6.94
C VAL A 173 -22.98 3.44 -7.13
N TRP A 174 -22.16 3.29 -8.16
CA TRP A 174 -21.38 2.09 -8.39
C TRP A 174 -20.09 2.38 -9.18
N ASP A 175 -19.12 1.53 -9.03
CA ASP A 175 -17.89 1.50 -9.82
C ASP A 175 -17.53 0.05 -10.19
N ALA A 176 -16.81 -0.10 -11.29
CA ALA A 176 -16.25 -1.38 -11.71
C ALA A 176 -14.87 -1.15 -12.34
N ARG A 177 -13.99 -2.14 -12.20
CA ARG A 177 -12.65 -2.13 -12.79
C ARG A 177 -12.24 -3.49 -13.31
N VAL A 178 -11.46 -3.50 -14.36
CA VAL A 178 -10.76 -4.66 -14.89
C VAL A 178 -9.33 -4.29 -15.18
N ALA A 179 -8.39 -5.17 -14.83
CA ALA A 179 -6.97 -4.95 -15.13
C ALA A 179 -6.27 -6.25 -15.51
N ILE A 180 -5.23 -6.10 -16.35
CA ILE A 180 -4.26 -7.15 -16.66
C ILE A 180 -2.89 -6.61 -16.27
N VAL A 181 -2.20 -7.37 -15.40
CA VAL A 181 -0.95 -6.91 -14.77
C VAL A 181 0.11 -8.00 -14.74
N ASP A 182 1.38 -7.57 -14.58
CA ASP A 182 2.55 -8.45 -14.51
C ASP A 182 2.89 -8.91 -13.09
N SER A 183 2.14 -8.48 -12.07
CA SER A 183 2.31 -8.92 -10.69
C SER A 183 1.21 -9.88 -10.27
N SER A 184 1.58 -10.89 -9.50
CA SER A 184 0.61 -11.80 -8.88
C SER A 184 -0.19 -11.12 -7.77
N PRO A 185 -1.39 -11.63 -7.44
CA PRO A 185 -2.15 -11.15 -6.28
C PRO A 185 -1.39 -11.22 -4.95
N ILE A 186 -0.49 -12.20 -4.80
CA ILE A 186 0.25 -12.47 -3.54
C ILE A 186 1.74 -12.18 -3.63
N ARG A 187 2.26 -11.84 -4.81
CA ARG A 187 3.68 -11.56 -5.04
C ARG A 187 3.86 -10.37 -5.96
N GLY A 188 4.44 -9.30 -5.41
CA GLY A 188 4.67 -8.08 -6.15
C GLY A 188 5.92 -8.10 -7.01
N ARG A 189 5.93 -7.24 -8.00
CA ARG A 189 7.09 -6.98 -8.84
C ARG A 189 8.19 -6.28 -8.03
N GLY A 190 9.35 -6.94 -7.89
CA GLY A 190 10.61 -6.28 -7.51
C GLY A 190 10.69 -5.52 -6.18
N PHE A 191 9.68 -5.60 -5.33
CA PHE A 191 9.61 -4.80 -4.10
C PHE A 191 10.71 -5.17 -3.08
N PHE A 192 11.25 -6.38 -3.15
CA PHE A 192 12.29 -6.88 -2.25
C PHE A 192 13.46 -7.57 -2.97
N GLY A 193 13.86 -7.07 -4.12
CA GLY A 193 15.00 -7.57 -4.91
C GLY A 193 14.60 -8.66 -5.91
N ALA A 194 15.46 -8.98 -6.81
CA ALA A 194 15.59 -9.88 -7.94
C ALA A 194 14.46 -10.84 -8.40
N ASN A 195 13.32 -10.87 -7.74
CA ASN A 195 12.22 -11.78 -8.09
C ASN A 195 11.39 -11.17 -9.21
N LYS A 196 11.61 -11.61 -10.43
CA LYS A 196 10.75 -11.29 -11.56
C LYS A 196 9.45 -12.07 -11.38
N PRO A 197 8.27 -11.42 -11.24
CA PRO A 197 7.02 -12.13 -11.37
C PRO A 197 6.92 -12.73 -12.77
N PRO A 198 6.24 -13.87 -12.90
CA PRO A 198 5.97 -14.40 -14.22
C PRO A 198 5.06 -13.43 -14.98
N ARG A 199 5.23 -13.36 -16.25
CA ARG A 199 4.55 -12.65 -17.35
C ARG A 199 3.28 -11.87 -17.03
N LEU A 200 2.87 -10.93 -17.89
CA LEU A 200 1.52 -10.29 -17.93
C LEU A 200 0.42 -11.35 -18.05
N ALA A 201 0.02 -11.94 -16.93
CA ALA A 201 -0.93 -13.05 -16.91
C ALA A 201 -1.86 -13.01 -15.69
N ASN A 202 -1.90 -11.89 -14.99
CA ASN A 202 -2.75 -11.75 -13.82
C ASN A 202 -3.95 -10.86 -14.15
N LEU A 203 -5.14 -11.45 -14.08
CA LEU A 203 -6.41 -10.77 -14.24
C LEU A 203 -6.89 -10.26 -12.88
N VAL A 204 -7.32 -9.02 -12.85
CA VAL A 204 -7.96 -8.39 -11.68
C VAL A 204 -9.32 -7.85 -12.08
N LEU A 205 -10.33 -8.17 -11.30
CA LEU A 205 -11.68 -7.66 -11.41
C LEU A 205 -12.05 -7.00 -10.08
N GLY A 206 -12.77 -5.89 -10.13
CA GLY A 206 -13.29 -5.24 -8.93
C GLY A 206 -14.58 -4.50 -9.21
N ALA A 207 -15.42 -4.40 -8.20
CA ALA A 207 -16.65 -3.63 -8.26
C ALA A 207 -16.98 -3.06 -6.88
N GLY A 208 -17.71 -1.94 -6.87
CA GLY A 208 -18.18 -1.32 -5.65
C GLY A 208 -19.54 -0.68 -5.82
N VAL A 209 -20.22 -0.49 -4.71
CA VAL A 209 -21.49 0.23 -4.62
C VAL A 209 -21.45 1.26 -3.51
N THR A 210 -22.09 2.40 -3.75
CA THR A 210 -22.23 3.50 -2.79
C THR A 210 -23.73 3.67 -2.50
N PRO A 211 -24.32 2.83 -1.62
CA PRO A 211 -25.78 2.84 -1.39
C PRO A 211 -26.30 4.14 -0.77
N ARG A 212 -25.41 4.86 -0.10
CA ARG A 212 -25.66 6.21 0.43
C ARG A 212 -24.38 7.00 0.50
N VAL A 213 -24.47 8.32 0.57
CA VAL A 213 -23.32 9.21 0.76
C VAL A 213 -22.55 8.80 2.01
N GLY A 214 -21.24 8.63 1.86
CA GLY A 214 -20.32 8.25 2.93
C GLY A 214 -20.18 6.74 3.16
N LEU A 215 -21.00 5.87 2.54
CA LEU A 215 -20.85 4.42 2.65
C LEU A 215 -20.54 3.81 1.30
N ARG A 216 -19.36 3.21 1.15
CA ARG A 216 -18.95 2.41 0.00
C ARG A 216 -18.67 0.96 0.44
N LEU A 217 -19.17 0.01 -0.34
CA LEU A 217 -18.90 -1.41 -0.19
C LEU A 217 -18.33 -1.91 -1.52
N GLY A 218 -17.29 -2.72 -1.48
CA GLY A 218 -16.66 -3.24 -2.68
C GLY A 218 -16.17 -4.68 -2.52
N ALA A 219 -15.87 -5.28 -3.67
CA ALA A 219 -15.24 -6.58 -3.75
C ALA A 219 -14.24 -6.61 -4.91
N ALA A 220 -13.20 -7.43 -4.77
CA ALA A 220 -12.24 -7.67 -5.82
C ALA A 220 -11.89 -9.16 -5.90
N PHE A 221 -11.53 -9.58 -7.11
CA PHE A 221 -11.04 -10.90 -7.44
C PHE A 221 -9.78 -10.75 -8.27
N ALA A 222 -8.77 -11.58 -7.99
CA ALA A 222 -7.59 -11.65 -8.82
C ALA A 222 -7.14 -13.10 -8.99
N HIS A 223 -6.67 -13.42 -10.19
CA HIS A 223 -6.18 -14.75 -10.52
C HIS A 223 -5.02 -14.67 -11.50
N GLY A 224 -3.99 -15.47 -11.26
CA GLY A 224 -2.86 -15.58 -12.17
C GLY A 224 -1.65 -16.27 -11.55
N ALA A 225 -0.60 -16.40 -12.35
CA ALA A 225 0.63 -17.05 -11.94
C ALA A 225 1.37 -16.22 -10.89
N TRP A 226 1.78 -16.85 -9.78
CA TRP A 226 2.57 -16.21 -8.72
C TRP A 226 4.04 -16.63 -8.71
N ALA A 227 4.35 -17.79 -9.30
CA ALA A 227 5.71 -18.26 -9.50
C ALA A 227 5.83 -18.99 -10.82
N ALA A 228 6.95 -18.77 -11.52
CA ALA A 228 7.26 -19.47 -12.75
C ALA A 228 7.66 -20.92 -12.47
N ALA A 229 7.40 -21.82 -13.41
CA ALA A 229 7.84 -23.22 -13.34
C ALA A 229 9.34 -23.33 -13.02
N SER A 230 10.17 -22.48 -13.64
CA SER A 230 11.64 -22.45 -13.44
C SER A 230 12.09 -22.03 -12.05
N GLU A 231 11.20 -21.44 -11.23
CA GLU A 231 11.49 -21.02 -9.85
C GLU A 231 11.13 -22.12 -8.83
N MET A 232 10.56 -23.23 -9.30
CA MET A 232 10.08 -24.31 -8.46
C MET A 232 10.97 -25.55 -8.53
N PRO A 233 11.04 -26.35 -7.45
CA PRO A 233 11.80 -27.62 -7.44
C PRO A 233 11.33 -28.62 -8.51
N ASP A 234 10.06 -28.56 -8.90
CA ASP A 234 9.46 -29.39 -9.95
C ASP A 234 8.89 -28.50 -11.07
N PRO A 235 9.70 -28.17 -12.10
CA PRO A 235 9.26 -27.36 -13.23
C PRO A 235 8.22 -28.05 -14.14
N SER A 236 8.08 -29.39 -14.07
CA SER A 236 7.18 -30.15 -14.94
C SER A 236 5.70 -29.82 -14.74
N ARG A 237 5.36 -29.30 -13.56
CA ARG A 237 3.98 -28.91 -13.23
C ARG A 237 3.55 -27.53 -13.75
N GLY A 238 4.41 -26.84 -14.50
CA GLY A 238 4.10 -25.50 -15.01
C GLY A 238 4.16 -24.38 -13.98
N ASP A 239 3.69 -23.21 -14.36
CA ASP A 239 3.60 -22.04 -13.48
C ASP A 239 2.59 -22.30 -12.35
N ARG A 240 2.89 -21.80 -11.15
CA ARG A 240 2.01 -21.93 -9.97
C ARG A 240 1.02 -20.79 -9.92
N MET A 241 -0.24 -21.14 -9.72
CA MET A 241 -1.34 -20.18 -9.72
C MET A 241 -1.69 -19.69 -8.32
N ALA A 242 -2.21 -18.49 -8.26
CA ALA A 242 -2.80 -17.90 -7.06
C ALA A 242 -4.15 -17.28 -7.40
N THR A 243 -5.08 -17.42 -6.46
CA THR A 243 -6.40 -16.78 -6.52
C THR A 243 -6.62 -15.97 -5.26
N MET A 244 -7.04 -14.73 -5.40
CA MET A 244 -7.35 -13.85 -4.28
C MET A 244 -8.79 -13.35 -4.40
N MET A 245 -9.47 -13.29 -3.27
CA MET A 245 -10.77 -12.67 -3.09
C MET A 245 -10.65 -11.64 -1.97
N GLN A 246 -11.29 -10.51 -2.15
CA GLN A 246 -11.30 -9.41 -1.20
C GLN A 246 -12.70 -8.80 -1.12
N VAL A 247 -13.08 -8.39 0.07
CA VAL A 247 -14.19 -7.47 0.31
C VAL A 247 -13.69 -6.25 1.06
N GLU A 248 -14.24 -5.09 0.75
CA GLU A 248 -13.82 -3.82 1.29
C GLU A 248 -15.02 -2.96 1.68
N ALA A 249 -14.85 -2.15 2.72
CA ALA A 249 -15.85 -1.21 3.17
C ALA A 249 -15.21 0.10 3.60
N GLU A 250 -15.82 1.21 3.25
CA GLU A 250 -15.50 2.54 3.75
C GLU A 250 -16.78 3.22 4.22
N TRP A 251 -16.75 3.76 5.43
CA TRP A 251 -17.86 4.50 6.01
C TRP A 251 -17.39 5.80 6.63
N SER A 252 -17.89 6.90 6.08
CA SER A 252 -17.59 8.26 6.56
C SER A 252 -18.91 8.90 7.07
N PHE A 253 -18.91 9.33 8.31
CA PHE A 253 -20.04 10.03 8.93
C PHE A 253 -19.55 11.08 9.92
N GLY A 254 -20.08 12.29 9.82
CA GLY A 254 -19.61 13.40 10.62
C GLY A 254 -18.11 13.62 10.45
N TYR A 255 -17.36 13.47 11.55
CA TYR A 255 -15.93 13.60 11.60
C TYR A 255 -15.19 12.26 11.74
N THR A 256 -15.88 11.16 11.49
CA THR A 256 -15.35 9.80 11.61
C THR A 256 -15.25 9.15 10.24
N LYS A 257 -14.13 8.49 9.96
CA LYS A 257 -13.94 7.58 8.84
C LYS A 257 -13.58 6.19 9.39
N ILE A 258 -14.28 5.15 8.92
CA ILE A 258 -13.94 3.76 9.20
C ILE A 258 -13.71 3.07 7.86
N THR A 259 -12.59 2.37 7.74
CA THR A 259 -12.21 1.66 6.52
C THR A 259 -11.73 0.26 6.89
N GLY A 260 -11.97 -0.73 6.05
CA GLY A 260 -11.47 -2.06 6.29
C GLY A 260 -11.52 -2.97 5.07
N GLU A 261 -10.74 -4.04 5.14
CA GLU A 261 -10.66 -5.09 4.13
C GLU A 261 -10.57 -6.47 4.77
N LEU A 262 -11.26 -7.44 4.17
CA LEU A 262 -11.08 -8.87 4.44
C LEU A 262 -10.59 -9.54 3.15
N ILE A 263 -9.53 -10.34 3.28
CA ILE A 263 -8.79 -10.90 2.16
C ILE A 263 -8.61 -12.40 2.38
N ARG A 264 -8.79 -13.17 1.30
CA ARG A 264 -8.48 -14.59 1.24
C ARG A 264 -7.66 -14.85 -0.01
N SER A 265 -6.46 -15.43 0.14
CA SER A 265 -5.56 -15.77 -0.94
C SER A 265 -5.19 -17.24 -0.86
N ALA A 266 -5.55 -18.01 -1.88
CA ALA A 266 -5.16 -19.40 -2.06
C ALA A 266 -4.07 -19.49 -3.14
N PHE A 267 -3.05 -20.31 -2.94
CA PHE A 267 -1.95 -20.45 -3.88
C PHE A 267 -1.35 -21.84 -3.87
N GLU A 268 -0.98 -22.30 -5.05
CA GLU A 268 -0.35 -23.59 -5.26
C GLU A 268 1.09 -23.59 -4.76
N THR A 269 1.47 -24.59 -3.98
CA THR A 269 2.85 -24.83 -3.59
C THR A 269 3.33 -26.18 -4.11
N PRO A 270 4.64 -26.48 -4.07
CA PRO A 270 5.15 -27.78 -4.50
C PRO A 270 4.55 -28.98 -3.77
N ARG A 271 3.99 -28.77 -2.60
CA ARG A 271 3.48 -29.85 -1.73
C ARG A 271 1.95 -29.92 -1.67
N ALA A 272 1.33 -28.81 -1.35
CA ALA A 272 -0.11 -28.67 -1.22
C ALA A 272 -0.52 -27.21 -1.37
N ASP A 273 -1.77 -26.98 -1.71
CA ASP A 273 -2.31 -25.64 -1.74
C ASP A 273 -2.23 -25.00 -0.35
N SER A 274 -1.78 -23.77 -0.32
CA SER A 274 -1.68 -22.97 0.89
C SER A 274 -2.73 -21.86 0.87
N LEU A 275 -3.19 -21.49 2.05
CA LEU A 275 -4.22 -20.49 2.23
C LEU A 275 -3.73 -19.41 3.19
N ILE A 276 -3.88 -18.16 2.77
CA ILE A 276 -3.72 -17.00 3.64
C ILE A 276 -5.05 -16.29 3.76
N ARG A 277 -5.41 -15.95 4.99
CA ARG A 277 -6.61 -15.17 5.32
C ARG A 277 -6.20 -14.03 6.22
N GLY A 278 -6.90 -12.93 6.13
CA GLY A 278 -6.68 -11.82 7.04
C GLY A 278 -7.40 -10.56 6.60
N GLY A 279 -7.03 -9.49 7.21
CA GLY A 279 -7.61 -8.19 6.92
C GLY A 279 -7.20 -7.15 7.93
N TRP A 280 -7.82 -6.02 7.82
CA TRP A 280 -7.62 -4.91 8.72
C TRP A 280 -8.88 -4.08 8.84
N ILE A 281 -8.98 -3.36 9.94
CA ILE A 281 -9.96 -2.30 10.16
C ILE A 281 -9.25 -1.10 10.76
N GLU A 282 -9.55 0.08 10.24
CA GLU A 282 -9.00 1.36 10.66
C GLU A 282 -10.12 2.34 10.92
N ALA A 283 -9.98 3.12 11.99
CA ALA A 283 -10.88 4.22 12.30
C ALA A 283 -10.06 5.49 12.52
N THR A 284 -10.52 6.60 11.93
CA THR A 284 -9.97 7.94 12.14
C THR A 284 -11.07 8.87 12.60
N GLN A 285 -10.82 9.60 13.69
CA GLN A 285 -11.74 10.61 14.26
C GLN A 285 -11.04 11.96 14.32
N THR A 286 -11.58 12.96 13.64
CA THR A 286 -11.18 14.36 13.84
C THR A 286 -11.85 14.90 15.09
N LEU A 287 -11.05 15.27 16.08
CA LEU A 287 -11.52 15.81 17.37
C LEU A 287 -11.66 17.35 17.36
N ALA A 288 -10.77 17.99 16.60
CA ALA A 288 -10.75 19.44 16.38
C ALA A 288 -10.12 19.72 15.00
N PRO A 289 -10.20 20.94 14.45
CA PRO A 289 -9.70 21.24 13.10
C PRO A 289 -8.24 20.82 12.83
N ARG A 290 -7.42 20.74 13.90
CA ARG A 290 -6.00 20.35 13.81
C ARG A 290 -5.66 19.05 14.53
N LEU A 291 -6.60 18.48 15.31
CA LEU A 291 -6.35 17.30 16.15
C LEU A 291 -7.18 16.14 15.66
N PHE A 292 -6.54 14.98 15.45
CA PHE A 292 -7.22 13.74 15.15
C PHE A 292 -6.61 12.57 15.94
N VAL A 293 -7.37 11.51 16.07
CA VAL A 293 -6.91 10.21 16.55
C VAL A 293 -7.20 9.17 15.49
N ALA A 294 -6.36 8.15 15.41
CA ALA A 294 -6.60 7.01 14.52
C ALA A 294 -6.15 5.72 15.21
N GLY A 295 -6.82 4.63 14.86
CA GLY A 295 -6.47 3.31 15.33
C GLY A 295 -6.70 2.26 14.26
N ARG A 296 -5.86 1.22 14.22
CA ARG A 296 -5.97 0.10 13.30
C ARG A 296 -5.70 -1.22 14.00
N PHE A 297 -6.50 -2.20 13.63
CA PHE A 297 -6.27 -3.61 13.91
C PHE A 297 -5.99 -4.34 12.61
N ASP A 298 -4.89 -5.11 12.56
CA ASP A 298 -4.53 -5.99 11.46
C ASP A 298 -4.46 -7.43 11.98
N SER A 299 -4.95 -8.38 11.20
CA SER A 299 -4.83 -9.81 11.50
C SER A 299 -4.54 -10.60 10.23
N GLN A 300 -3.66 -11.60 10.33
CA GLN A 300 -3.37 -12.54 9.26
C GLN A 300 -3.22 -13.95 9.82
N GLN A 301 -3.72 -14.92 9.06
CA GLN A 301 -3.58 -16.35 9.34
C GLN A 301 -3.04 -17.04 8.09
N VAL A 302 -2.07 -17.92 8.27
CA VAL A 302 -1.48 -18.72 7.21
C VAL A 302 -1.65 -20.18 7.53
N ASP A 303 -2.32 -20.90 6.64
CA ASP A 303 -2.44 -22.36 6.68
C ASP A 303 -1.52 -22.95 5.62
N TYR A 304 -0.59 -23.82 6.03
CA TYR A 304 0.43 -24.40 5.15
C TYR A 304 0.84 -25.79 5.61
N GLN A 305 1.33 -26.60 4.66
CA GLN A 305 1.89 -27.92 4.97
C GLN A 305 3.42 -27.82 5.07
N ARG A 306 3.96 -28.20 6.24
CA ARG A 306 5.40 -28.23 6.47
C ARG A 306 6.03 -29.49 5.87
N ALA A 307 7.30 -29.38 5.41
CA ALA A 307 8.07 -30.52 4.94
C ALA A 307 8.16 -31.62 5.99
N GLY A 308 7.85 -32.86 5.58
CA GLY A 308 7.88 -34.03 6.46
C GLY A 308 6.71 -34.21 7.40
N PHE A 309 5.67 -33.36 7.28
CA PHE A 309 4.44 -33.47 8.06
C PHE A 309 3.24 -33.58 7.12
N GLU A 310 2.33 -34.52 7.38
CA GLU A 310 1.09 -34.67 6.61
C GLU A 310 0.02 -33.65 7.02
N THR A 311 0.14 -33.05 8.23
CA THR A 311 -0.84 -32.14 8.79
C THR A 311 -0.55 -30.68 8.39
N PHE A 312 -1.61 -29.93 8.16
CA PHE A 312 -1.52 -28.48 8.02
C PHE A 312 -1.19 -27.83 9.36
N MET A 313 -0.33 -26.82 9.29
CA MET A 313 -0.01 -25.95 10.41
C MET A 313 -0.61 -24.57 10.17
N THR A 314 -1.09 -23.96 11.24
CA THR A 314 -1.65 -22.61 11.20
C THR A 314 -0.78 -21.66 12.01
N GLN A 315 -0.50 -20.51 11.45
CA GLN A 315 0.20 -19.43 12.15
C GLN A 315 -0.56 -18.12 12.05
N HIS A 316 -0.49 -17.34 13.11
CA HIS A 316 -1.22 -16.08 13.25
C HIS A 316 -0.27 -14.88 13.41
N TYR A 317 -0.66 -13.77 12.85
CA TYR A 317 -0.10 -12.44 13.09
C TYR A 317 -1.22 -11.49 13.49
N GLU A 318 -0.97 -10.67 14.48
CA GLU A 318 -1.91 -9.65 14.95
C GLU A 318 -1.14 -8.36 15.26
N ARG A 319 -1.77 -7.22 14.99
CA ARG A 319 -1.23 -5.90 15.31
C ARG A 319 -2.35 -4.93 15.66
N VAL A 320 -2.12 -4.15 16.70
CA VAL A 320 -2.94 -2.98 17.06
C VAL A 320 -2.05 -1.76 17.06
N GLU A 321 -2.48 -0.69 16.42
CA GLU A 321 -1.82 0.61 16.42
C GLU A 321 -2.83 1.69 16.78
N ALA A 322 -2.44 2.62 17.67
CA ALA A 322 -3.23 3.78 18.02
C ALA A 322 -2.34 5.03 18.08
N ILE A 323 -2.77 6.10 17.44
CA ILE A 323 -2.03 7.36 17.38
C ILE A 323 -2.92 8.58 17.67
N ALA A 324 -2.28 9.66 18.08
CA ALA A 324 -2.80 11.03 17.99
C ALA A 324 -1.98 11.81 16.95
N GLY A 325 -2.66 12.61 16.13
CA GLY A 325 -2.04 13.45 15.11
C GLY A 325 -2.44 14.91 15.26
N PHE A 326 -1.48 15.81 15.09
CA PHE A 326 -1.67 17.24 15.18
C PHE A 326 -1.14 17.95 13.91
N ARG A 327 -2.00 18.69 13.22
CA ARG A 327 -1.65 19.52 12.06
C ARG A 327 -1.15 20.87 12.54
N ILE A 328 0.18 21.05 12.53
CA ILE A 328 0.81 22.34 12.91
C ILE A 328 0.42 23.41 11.89
N THR A 329 0.54 23.08 10.61
CA THR A 329 0.11 23.88 9.46
C THR A 329 -0.69 22.98 8.50
N PRO A 330 -1.32 23.52 7.44
CA PRO A 330 -1.91 22.69 6.40
C PRO A 330 -0.92 21.70 5.76
N ASP A 331 0.38 22.07 5.74
CA ASP A 331 1.43 21.28 5.09
C ASP A 331 2.24 20.40 6.07
N LEU A 332 2.11 20.59 7.40
CA LEU A 332 2.95 19.91 8.40
C LEU A 332 2.11 19.23 9.47
N THR A 333 2.26 17.91 9.58
CA THR A 333 1.56 17.06 10.55
C THR A 333 2.57 16.32 11.44
N LEU A 334 2.32 16.34 12.75
CA LEU A 334 2.98 15.47 13.73
C LEU A 334 2.04 14.33 14.10
N ARG A 335 2.60 13.14 14.27
CA ARG A 335 1.87 11.95 14.74
C ARG A 335 2.68 11.23 15.79
N GLY A 336 2.02 10.69 16.80
CA GLY A 336 2.68 9.89 17.81
C GLY A 336 1.70 8.92 18.46
N GLY A 337 2.19 7.75 18.84
CA GLY A 337 1.34 6.74 19.43
C GLY A 337 2.07 5.46 19.81
N TYR A 338 1.29 4.41 19.89
CA TYR A 338 1.71 3.13 20.40
C TYR A 338 1.22 2.00 19.50
N MET A 339 2.06 1.00 19.33
CA MET A 339 1.79 -0.18 18.53
C MET A 339 2.16 -1.44 19.31
N VAL A 340 1.29 -2.42 19.32
CA VAL A 340 1.58 -3.77 19.79
C VAL A 340 1.38 -4.76 18.66
N ARG A 341 2.24 -5.77 18.60
CA ARG A 341 2.13 -6.83 17.59
C ARG A 341 2.53 -8.18 18.14
N LYS A 342 1.91 -9.21 17.59
CA LYS A 342 2.29 -10.61 17.79
C LYS A 342 2.67 -11.19 16.44
N GLY A 343 3.93 -11.57 16.28
CA GLY A 343 4.43 -12.13 15.03
C GLY A 343 4.02 -13.58 14.82
N TYR A 344 4.14 -14.08 13.61
CA TYR A 344 3.80 -15.47 13.25
C TYR A 344 4.51 -16.54 14.08
N VAL A 345 5.72 -16.28 14.54
CA VAL A 345 6.59 -17.26 15.24
C VAL A 345 6.73 -16.94 16.72
N VAL A 346 6.28 -15.76 17.12
CA VAL A 346 6.48 -15.22 18.47
C VAL A 346 5.21 -15.34 19.27
N SER A 347 5.28 -15.99 20.42
CA SER A 347 4.11 -16.22 21.29
C SER A 347 3.75 -15.03 22.18
N HIS A 348 4.63 -14.02 22.29
CA HIS A 348 4.42 -12.82 23.12
C HIS A 348 4.14 -11.59 22.27
N TRP A 349 3.48 -10.63 22.87
CA TRP A 349 3.28 -9.31 22.28
C TRP A 349 4.55 -8.47 22.40
N ASP A 350 4.96 -7.86 21.28
CA ASP A 350 6.04 -6.87 21.20
C ASP A 350 5.41 -5.48 21.11
N ASP A 351 5.90 -4.55 21.92
CA ASP A 351 5.37 -3.20 22.02
C ASP A 351 6.34 -2.16 21.47
N GLN A 352 5.80 -1.10 20.89
CA GLN A 352 6.58 -0.05 20.24
C GLN A 352 5.93 1.32 20.43
N VAL A 353 6.72 2.30 20.81
CA VAL A 353 6.36 3.72 20.68
C VAL A 353 6.77 4.18 19.28
N ILE A 354 5.85 4.83 18.61
CA ILE A 354 6.02 5.26 17.22
C ILE A 354 5.72 6.76 17.09
N GLY A 355 6.39 7.42 16.17
CA GLY A 355 6.16 8.82 15.88
C GLY A 355 6.54 9.17 14.46
N SER A 356 5.93 10.22 13.92
CA SER A 356 6.14 10.65 12.55
C SER A 356 5.97 12.16 12.40
N VAL A 357 6.80 12.75 11.56
CA VAL A 357 6.65 14.11 11.06
C VAL A 357 6.41 14.00 9.57
N VAL A 358 5.29 14.53 9.09
CA VAL A 358 4.90 14.51 7.67
C VAL A 358 4.77 15.92 7.16
N PHE A 359 5.50 16.20 6.11
CA PHE A 359 5.35 17.42 5.31
C PHE A 359 4.73 17.05 3.97
N GLN A 360 3.71 17.80 3.55
CA GLN A 360 3.09 17.67 2.23
C GLN A 360 2.89 19.04 1.62
N ARG A 361 3.09 19.15 0.31
CA ARG A 361 2.74 20.37 -0.41
C ARG A 361 2.33 20.05 -1.83
N LYS A 362 1.19 20.57 -2.23
CA LYS A 362 0.68 20.51 -3.60
C LYS A 362 1.03 21.81 -4.30
N PHE A 363 1.55 21.66 -5.49
CA PHE A 363 1.86 22.77 -6.39
C PHE A 363 0.94 22.63 -7.60
N PHE A 364 -0.03 23.54 -7.71
CA PHE A 364 -1.07 23.66 -8.75
C PHE A 364 -2.25 22.70 -8.65
#